data_43bcc5b17da32bb5e7ff350c0b18ff2b
#
_entry.id   43bcc5b17da32bb5e7ff350c0b18ff2b
#
_cell.length_a   1.000
_cell.length_b   1.000
_cell.length_c   1.000
_cell.angle_alpha   90.00
_cell.angle_beta   90.00
_cell.angle_gamma   90.00
#
_symmetry.space_group_name_H-M   'P 1'
#
loop_
_entity.id
_entity.type
_entity.pdbx_description
1 polymer ?
#
loop_
_entity_poly.entity_id
_entity_poly.type
_entity_poly.pdbx_seq_one_letter_code
_entity_poly.pdbx_strand_id
1 'polypeptide(L)'
;MSDADGRGGAMSAGGGWAVAAVAAVTAGYALVSRRLATTVVSAPMVFTAFGVAIGPAGLGLISLDHDAGAILTLVEGTLTLVLLTDAMSVRRRDLRAGGFLPGRLLGLALPLTLAAGWLLAWPLLPGLTLWELALVAAILAPTDAALGESAVAGPGVPPLVRNGLKVESGLNDGLVLPFFVVFLAAIPGTAASAEGIAGTFWRSLVLSTALGLAIGGSGGWLLSASRARGWVTEEWRQVFVLAVAAGSYALAAVIDGSGFIAAWVAGFALGTTLRRGARAAVVKAAASGGVVGTGPESESGPESGPGSGPVEDGDDTARPAARLGDFLAALSFLVFGAVLLGPQLQHLDWRIVVYAVLSLTVVRMLPVALSLAGTGLALPTVLYAGWFGPRGLASVVFGLLVVEEHVPGTALIGRAVALTIGLSILLHGLTAHFLADRYGAWHRAASARRPGMREGPPAVPAPLPDRGPGPGTGT
;
A
#
# COMPACT_ATOMS: atom_id res chain seq x y z
N MET A 1 -40.04 -33.53 -21.77
CA MET A 1 -40.72 -32.26 -22.03
C MET A 1 -40.90 -31.60 -20.67
N SER A 2 -40.27 -30.47 -20.51
CA SER A 2 -40.43 -29.49 -19.39
C SER A 2 -39.80 -29.89 -18.04
N ASP A 3 -38.62 -29.40 -17.77
CA ASP A 3 -38.29 -28.57 -16.62
C ASP A 3 -36.92 -27.92 -16.81
N ALA A 4 -36.87 -26.99 -17.74
CA ALA A 4 -35.82 -26.00 -17.87
C ALA A 4 -36.48 -24.65 -17.63
N ASP A 5 -36.67 -24.28 -16.38
CA ASP A 5 -36.85 -22.86 -16.03
C ASP A 5 -36.71 -22.67 -14.51
N GLY A 6 -35.94 -21.66 -14.11
CA GLY A 6 -36.07 -21.12 -12.77
C GLY A 6 -34.86 -21.06 -11.88
N ARG A 7 -33.61 -21.08 -12.42
CA ARG A 7 -32.45 -20.63 -11.65
C ARG A 7 -31.96 -19.25 -12.09
N GLY A 8 -32.88 -18.34 -12.21
CA GLY A 8 -32.58 -16.90 -12.24
C GLY A 8 -32.38 -16.43 -10.80
N GLY A 9 -31.14 -16.08 -10.46
CA GLY A 9 -30.64 -15.20 -9.44
C GLY A 9 -31.51 -14.73 -8.27
N ALA A 10 -32.17 -15.59 -7.51
CA ALA A 10 -32.61 -15.26 -6.17
C ALA A 10 -31.40 -15.41 -5.24
N MET A 11 -30.82 -14.29 -4.77
CA MET A 11 -29.90 -14.30 -3.64
C MET A 11 -30.55 -15.14 -2.53
N SER A 12 -29.81 -16.13 -1.98
CA SER A 12 -30.28 -16.84 -0.80
C SER A 12 -30.61 -15.82 0.31
N ALA A 13 -31.61 -16.07 1.13
CA ALA A 13 -31.99 -15.14 2.20
C ALA A 13 -30.78 -14.73 3.07
N GLY A 14 -29.83 -15.64 3.29
CA GLY A 14 -28.56 -15.37 3.98
C GLY A 14 -27.66 -14.37 3.25
N GLY A 15 -27.50 -14.50 1.92
CA GLY A 15 -26.72 -13.55 1.12
C GLY A 15 -27.31 -12.14 1.13
N GLY A 16 -28.64 -12.02 1.14
CA GLY A 16 -29.32 -10.72 1.26
C GLY A 16 -29.01 -10.01 2.58
N TRP A 17 -29.02 -10.75 3.69
CA TRP A 17 -28.68 -10.20 5.01
C TRP A 17 -27.20 -9.82 5.12
N ALA A 18 -26.28 -10.58 4.52
CA ALA A 18 -24.85 -10.24 4.48
C ALA A 18 -24.62 -8.90 3.76
N VAL A 19 -25.22 -8.73 2.57
CA VAL A 19 -25.12 -7.46 1.82
C VAL A 19 -25.73 -6.30 2.59
N ALA A 20 -26.90 -6.49 3.21
CA ALA A 20 -27.56 -5.46 4.03
C ALA A 20 -26.67 -5.04 5.22
N ALA A 21 -26.06 -6.00 5.91
CA ALA A 21 -25.16 -5.76 7.03
C ALA A 21 -23.90 -4.98 6.59
N VAL A 22 -23.27 -5.38 5.47
CA VAL A 22 -22.12 -4.67 4.90
C VAL A 22 -22.49 -3.24 4.49
N ALA A 23 -23.64 -3.06 3.83
CA ALA A 23 -24.14 -1.74 3.45
C ALA A 23 -24.41 -0.86 4.68
N ALA A 24 -25.01 -1.42 5.73
CA ALA A 24 -25.31 -0.69 6.96
C ALA A 24 -24.04 -0.22 7.69
N VAL A 25 -23.00 -1.08 7.82
CA VAL A 25 -21.74 -0.67 8.46
C VAL A 25 -21.00 0.35 7.63
N THR A 26 -21.00 0.20 6.30
CA THR A 26 -20.36 1.15 5.39
C THR A 26 -21.03 2.53 5.48
N ALA A 27 -22.37 2.58 5.42
CA ALA A 27 -23.13 3.81 5.57
C ALA A 27 -22.92 4.43 6.96
N GLY A 28 -22.99 3.61 8.01
CA GLY A 28 -22.74 4.05 9.39
C GLY A 28 -21.35 4.65 9.57
N TYR A 29 -20.31 3.98 9.05
CA TYR A 29 -18.94 4.50 9.07
C TYR A 29 -18.83 5.82 8.30
N ALA A 30 -19.41 5.89 7.10
CA ALA A 30 -19.36 7.10 6.27
C ALA A 30 -19.95 8.32 7.00
N LEU A 31 -21.09 8.15 7.69
CA LEU A 31 -21.77 9.22 8.44
C LEU A 31 -20.93 9.77 9.61
N VAL A 32 -20.09 8.95 10.22
CA VAL A 32 -19.28 9.34 11.38
C VAL A 32 -17.77 9.45 11.06
N SER A 33 -17.36 9.23 9.82
CA SER A 33 -15.96 9.16 9.37
C SER A 33 -15.12 10.36 9.79
N ARG A 34 -15.65 11.59 9.61
CA ARG A 34 -14.97 12.82 10.04
C ARG A 34 -14.73 12.86 11.57
N ARG A 35 -15.68 12.37 12.36
CA ARG A 35 -15.52 12.30 13.81
C ARG A 35 -14.53 11.21 14.21
N LEU A 36 -14.57 10.05 13.55
CA LEU A 36 -13.62 8.97 13.80
C LEU A 36 -12.19 9.34 13.40
N ALA A 37 -12.00 10.14 12.35
CA ALA A 37 -10.68 10.62 11.94
C ALA A 37 -9.95 11.43 13.03
N THR A 38 -10.65 11.95 14.03
CA THR A 38 -10.05 12.62 15.20
C THR A 38 -9.82 11.71 16.39
N THR A 39 -10.06 10.40 16.23
CA THR A 39 -9.90 9.37 17.27
C THR A 39 -8.84 8.34 16.88
N VAL A 40 -8.56 7.40 17.77
CA VAL A 40 -7.67 6.26 17.49
C VAL A 40 -8.33 5.16 16.65
N VAL A 41 -9.64 5.26 16.38
CA VAL A 41 -10.41 4.23 15.68
C VAL A 41 -10.29 4.45 14.16
N SER A 42 -9.61 3.54 13.48
CA SER A 42 -9.41 3.56 12.02
C SER A 42 -10.45 2.72 11.28
N ALA A 43 -10.63 2.97 9.96
CA ALA A 43 -11.49 2.16 9.11
C ALA A 43 -11.13 0.65 9.17
N PRO A 44 -9.88 0.23 9.01
CA PRO A 44 -9.51 -1.17 9.14
C PRO A 44 -9.91 -1.81 10.48
N MET A 45 -9.83 -1.07 11.61
CA MET A 45 -10.29 -1.58 12.90
C MET A 45 -11.80 -1.85 12.92
N VAL A 46 -12.60 -0.89 12.44
CA VAL A 46 -14.06 -0.99 12.41
C VAL A 46 -14.51 -2.13 11.50
N PHE A 47 -14.01 -2.15 10.26
CA PHE A 47 -14.41 -3.16 9.29
C PHE A 47 -13.94 -4.57 9.68
N THR A 48 -12.73 -4.72 10.22
CA THR A 48 -12.26 -6.02 10.75
C THR A 48 -13.10 -6.51 11.91
N ALA A 49 -13.39 -5.66 12.91
CA ALA A 49 -14.19 -6.03 14.07
C ALA A 49 -15.63 -6.41 13.64
N PHE A 50 -16.21 -5.66 12.72
CA PHE A 50 -17.51 -5.98 12.17
C PHE A 50 -17.50 -7.28 11.36
N GLY A 51 -16.42 -7.51 10.58
CA GLY A 51 -16.21 -8.78 9.87
C GLY A 51 -16.22 -9.97 10.81
N VAL A 52 -15.48 -9.90 11.93
CA VAL A 52 -15.51 -10.95 12.97
C VAL A 52 -16.93 -11.17 13.50
N ALA A 53 -17.69 -10.10 13.71
CA ALA A 53 -19.06 -10.19 14.24
C ALA A 53 -20.05 -10.85 13.26
N ILE A 54 -19.92 -10.61 11.94
CA ILE A 54 -20.83 -11.19 10.93
C ILE A 54 -20.32 -12.49 10.31
N GLY A 55 -19.05 -12.84 10.57
CA GLY A 55 -18.42 -14.09 10.11
C GLY A 55 -18.84 -15.31 10.92
N PRO A 56 -18.22 -16.49 10.63
CA PRO A 56 -18.54 -17.76 11.30
C PRO A 56 -18.32 -17.75 12.82
N ALA A 57 -17.44 -16.89 13.32
CA ALA A 57 -17.22 -16.72 14.74
C ALA A 57 -18.34 -15.97 15.48
N GLY A 58 -19.19 -15.26 14.75
CA GLY A 58 -20.33 -14.49 15.27
C GLY A 58 -21.65 -14.94 14.66
N LEU A 59 -22.23 -14.10 13.77
CA LEU A 59 -23.57 -14.33 13.20
C LEU A 59 -23.60 -15.34 12.03
N GLY A 60 -22.46 -15.74 11.46
CA GLY A 60 -22.39 -16.70 10.36
C GLY A 60 -23.05 -16.24 9.05
N LEU A 61 -23.10 -14.94 8.79
CA LEU A 61 -23.69 -14.38 7.56
C LEU A 61 -22.77 -14.48 6.35
N ILE A 62 -21.44 -14.59 6.56
CA ILE A 62 -20.39 -14.72 5.53
C ILE A 62 -19.57 -15.95 5.85
N SER A 63 -19.34 -16.82 4.84
CA SER A 63 -18.48 -18.00 4.98
C SER A 63 -17.68 -18.27 3.70
N LEU A 64 -16.48 -18.85 3.83
CA LEU A 64 -15.67 -19.29 2.67
C LEU A 64 -16.36 -20.37 1.84
N ASP A 65 -17.10 -21.27 2.47
CA ASP A 65 -17.68 -22.43 1.80
C ASP A 65 -18.69 -22.06 0.70
N HIS A 66 -19.35 -20.91 0.86
CA HIS A 66 -20.38 -20.44 -0.08
C HIS A 66 -19.93 -19.25 -0.94
N ASP A 67 -19.01 -18.44 -0.42
CA ASP A 67 -18.68 -17.12 -0.99
C ASP A 67 -17.24 -17.01 -1.52
N ALA A 68 -16.47 -18.12 -1.54
CA ALA A 68 -15.03 -18.11 -1.84
C ALA A 68 -14.67 -17.38 -3.14
N GLY A 69 -15.35 -17.67 -4.25
CA GLY A 69 -15.04 -17.05 -5.54
C GLY A 69 -15.28 -15.53 -5.55
N ALA A 70 -16.37 -15.07 -4.93
CA ALA A 70 -16.67 -13.64 -4.84
C ALA A 70 -15.66 -12.91 -3.92
N ILE A 71 -15.29 -13.55 -2.81
CA ILE A 71 -14.30 -13.05 -1.85
C ILE A 71 -12.94 -12.90 -2.52
N LEU A 72 -12.46 -13.94 -3.22
CA LEU A 72 -11.18 -13.91 -3.92
C LEU A 72 -11.17 -12.82 -4.99
N THR A 73 -12.19 -12.76 -5.85
CA THR A 73 -12.30 -11.73 -6.89
C THR A 73 -12.28 -10.31 -6.31
N LEU A 74 -13.00 -10.08 -5.19
CA LEU A 74 -12.99 -8.79 -4.51
C LEU A 74 -11.58 -8.43 -4.03
N VAL A 75 -10.93 -9.36 -3.35
CA VAL A 75 -9.65 -9.11 -2.67
C VAL A 75 -8.52 -8.98 -3.70
N GLU A 76 -8.50 -9.82 -4.74
CA GLU A 76 -7.55 -9.73 -5.86
C GLU A 76 -7.72 -8.43 -6.66
N GLY A 77 -8.96 -8.07 -7.01
CA GLY A 77 -9.26 -6.82 -7.70
C GLY A 77 -8.87 -5.60 -6.87
N THR A 78 -9.08 -5.67 -5.55
CA THR A 78 -8.66 -4.63 -4.61
C THR A 78 -7.14 -4.48 -4.60
N LEU A 79 -6.40 -5.56 -4.40
CA LEU A 79 -4.93 -5.51 -4.39
C LEU A 79 -4.38 -5.04 -5.73
N THR A 80 -4.94 -5.52 -6.85
CA THR A 80 -4.55 -5.09 -8.20
C THR A 80 -4.67 -3.58 -8.35
N LEU A 81 -5.79 -3.00 -7.91
CA LEU A 81 -6.03 -1.56 -7.99
C LEU A 81 -5.11 -0.78 -7.06
N VAL A 82 -4.95 -1.23 -5.82
CA VAL A 82 -4.07 -0.59 -4.83
C VAL A 82 -2.63 -0.62 -5.30
N LEU A 83 -2.11 -1.77 -5.73
CA LEU A 83 -0.74 -1.89 -6.26
C LEU A 83 -0.49 -0.95 -7.45
N LEU A 84 -1.44 -0.85 -8.37
CA LEU A 84 -1.32 0.06 -9.51
C LEU A 84 -1.32 1.53 -9.07
N THR A 85 -2.26 1.93 -8.22
CA THR A 85 -2.38 3.34 -7.76
C THR A 85 -1.21 3.75 -6.88
N ASP A 86 -0.72 2.88 -6.01
CA ASP A 86 0.44 3.13 -5.16
C ASP A 86 1.72 3.29 -5.99
N ALA A 87 1.97 2.36 -6.92
CA ALA A 87 3.10 2.47 -7.83
C ALA A 87 3.00 3.72 -8.72
N MET A 88 1.80 4.08 -9.17
CA MET A 88 1.54 5.28 -9.96
C MET A 88 1.80 6.57 -9.16
N SER A 89 1.55 6.56 -7.84
CA SER A 89 1.74 7.71 -6.95
C SER A 89 3.20 8.04 -6.64
N VAL A 90 4.15 7.11 -6.84
CA VAL A 90 5.57 7.28 -6.53
C VAL A 90 6.20 8.34 -7.44
N ARG A 91 6.69 9.43 -6.85
CA ARG A 91 7.28 10.56 -7.57
C ARG A 91 8.79 10.63 -7.33
N ARG A 92 9.52 11.09 -8.34
CA ARG A 92 10.96 11.41 -8.18
C ARG A 92 11.21 12.47 -7.10
N ARG A 93 10.26 13.38 -6.89
CA ARG A 93 10.33 14.40 -5.84
C ARG A 93 10.27 13.76 -4.45
N ASP A 94 9.37 12.83 -4.23
CA ASP A 94 9.20 12.12 -2.95
C ASP A 94 10.41 11.23 -2.67
N LEU A 95 10.93 10.55 -3.70
CA LEU A 95 12.19 9.81 -3.62
C LEU A 95 13.37 10.71 -3.22
N ARG A 96 13.45 11.94 -3.78
CA ARG A 96 14.51 12.90 -3.42
C ARG A 96 14.29 13.51 -2.04
N ALA A 97 13.02 13.84 -1.69
CA ALA A 97 12.67 14.40 -0.39
C ALA A 97 12.78 13.35 0.74
N GLY A 98 12.52 12.08 0.43
CA GLY A 98 12.80 10.94 1.31
C GLY A 98 14.30 10.62 1.42
N GLY A 99 15.13 11.23 0.56
CA GLY A 99 16.58 11.10 0.57
C GLY A 99 17.04 9.64 0.45
N PHE A 100 17.92 9.25 1.37
CA PHE A 100 18.47 7.88 1.43
C PHE A 100 17.51 6.87 2.11
N LEU A 101 16.48 7.35 2.80
CA LEU A 101 15.63 6.53 3.69
C LEU A 101 14.91 5.41 2.94
N PRO A 102 14.16 5.67 1.82
CA PRO A 102 13.50 4.61 1.07
C PRO A 102 14.49 3.55 0.55
N GLY A 103 15.63 3.97 0.03
CA GLY A 103 16.66 3.05 -0.47
C GLY A 103 17.20 2.11 0.61
N ARG A 104 17.38 2.60 1.84
CA ARG A 104 17.79 1.79 2.98
C ARG A 104 16.69 0.86 3.47
N LEU A 105 15.46 1.35 3.55
CA LEU A 105 14.31 0.56 4.01
C LEU A 105 13.96 -0.56 3.01
N LEU A 106 13.93 -0.24 1.71
CA LEU A 106 13.59 -1.22 0.67
C LEU A 106 14.77 -2.13 0.30
N GLY A 107 15.99 -1.58 0.20
CA GLY A 107 17.16 -2.34 -0.26
C GLY A 107 17.84 -3.16 0.83
N LEU A 108 17.79 -2.75 2.09
CA LEU A 108 18.44 -3.43 3.20
C LEU A 108 17.44 -3.94 4.26
N ALA A 109 16.51 -3.08 4.74
CA ALA A 109 15.62 -3.51 5.82
C ALA A 109 14.64 -4.57 5.34
N LEU A 110 14.07 -4.47 4.12
CA LEU A 110 13.12 -5.45 3.61
C LEU A 110 13.72 -6.86 3.48
N PRO A 111 14.88 -7.09 2.81
CA PRO A 111 15.51 -8.40 2.79
C PRO A 111 15.88 -8.93 4.19
N LEU A 112 16.37 -8.07 5.08
CA LEU A 112 16.67 -8.44 6.47
C LEU A 112 15.40 -8.81 7.24
N THR A 113 14.27 -8.13 6.98
CA THR A 113 12.96 -8.46 7.59
C THR A 113 12.47 -9.83 7.11
N LEU A 114 12.61 -10.13 5.80
CA LEU A 114 12.31 -11.46 5.27
C LEU A 114 13.15 -12.54 5.96
N ALA A 115 14.47 -12.34 6.04
CA ALA A 115 15.36 -13.29 6.70
C ALA A 115 15.07 -13.45 8.19
N ALA A 116 14.84 -12.34 8.90
CA ALA A 116 14.52 -12.37 10.34
C ALA A 116 13.17 -13.04 10.61
N GLY A 117 12.15 -12.76 9.77
CA GLY A 117 10.83 -13.42 9.86
C GLY A 117 10.92 -14.92 9.64
N TRP A 118 11.67 -15.34 8.64
CA TRP A 118 11.96 -16.75 8.36
C TRP A 118 12.67 -17.45 9.52
N LEU A 119 13.75 -16.86 10.03
CA LEU A 119 14.52 -17.40 11.16
C LEU A 119 13.67 -17.49 12.44
N LEU A 120 12.82 -16.49 12.71
CA LEU A 120 11.91 -16.49 13.85
C LEU A 120 10.80 -17.55 13.71
N ALA A 121 10.30 -17.76 12.49
CA ALA A 121 9.25 -18.74 12.21
C ALA A 121 9.72 -20.18 12.51
N TRP A 122 10.99 -20.49 12.27
CA TRP A 122 11.54 -21.84 12.43
C TRP A 122 11.24 -22.48 13.81
N PRO A 123 11.60 -21.89 14.97
CA PRO A 123 11.31 -22.50 16.28
C PRO A 123 9.85 -22.34 16.73
N LEU A 124 9.11 -21.37 16.17
CA LEU A 124 7.77 -21.01 16.67
C LEU A 124 6.64 -21.63 15.86
N LEU A 125 6.87 -22.02 14.60
CA LEU A 125 5.89 -22.63 13.71
C LEU A 125 6.32 -24.05 13.30
N PRO A 126 6.40 -25.01 14.24
CA PRO A 126 6.85 -26.37 13.95
C PRO A 126 5.86 -27.08 13.04
N GLY A 127 6.39 -27.89 12.12
CA GLY A 127 5.60 -28.65 11.13
C GLY A 127 5.53 -27.99 9.76
N LEU A 128 5.97 -26.74 9.60
CA LEU A 128 6.14 -26.11 8.31
C LEU A 128 7.51 -26.45 7.70
N THR A 129 7.55 -26.64 6.39
CA THR A 129 8.77 -26.77 5.61
C THR A 129 9.54 -25.45 5.55
N LEU A 130 10.82 -25.49 5.14
CA LEU A 130 11.64 -24.27 5.01
C LEU A 130 11.02 -23.24 4.06
N TRP A 131 10.37 -23.69 2.99
CA TRP A 131 9.73 -22.82 2.00
C TRP A 131 8.41 -22.22 2.51
N GLU A 132 7.63 -22.99 3.27
CA GLU A 132 6.44 -22.47 3.95
C GLU A 132 6.77 -21.45 5.02
N LEU A 133 7.85 -21.65 5.78
CA LEU A 133 8.37 -20.63 6.72
C LEU A 133 8.82 -19.35 6.01
N ALA A 134 9.50 -19.48 4.85
CA ALA A 134 9.88 -18.34 4.03
C ALA A 134 8.66 -17.63 3.45
N LEU A 135 7.63 -18.40 3.06
CA LEU A 135 6.36 -17.87 2.56
C LEU A 135 5.64 -17.04 3.65
N VAL A 136 5.58 -17.52 4.89
CA VAL A 136 5.04 -16.75 6.03
C VAL A 136 5.78 -15.42 6.19
N ALA A 137 7.12 -15.44 6.10
CA ALA A 137 7.91 -14.22 6.18
C ALA A 137 7.61 -13.26 5.02
N ALA A 138 7.42 -13.77 3.80
CA ALA A 138 7.07 -12.96 2.63
C ALA A 138 5.66 -12.34 2.76
N ILE A 139 4.68 -13.10 3.25
CA ILE A 139 3.32 -12.60 3.49
C ILE A 139 3.32 -11.47 4.52
N LEU A 140 4.16 -11.56 5.54
CA LEU A 140 4.21 -10.62 6.65
C LEU A 140 5.30 -9.54 6.51
N ALA A 141 6.04 -9.48 5.41
CA ALA A 141 7.04 -8.44 5.17
C ALA A 141 6.44 -7.11 4.69
N PRO A 142 5.42 -7.07 3.80
CA PRO A 142 4.82 -5.83 3.32
C PRO A 142 4.26 -4.97 4.47
N THR A 143 4.31 -3.64 4.28
CA THR A 143 3.79 -2.68 5.25
C THR A 143 2.82 -1.73 4.57
N ASP A 144 1.71 -1.42 5.22
CA ASP A 144 0.60 -0.64 4.68
C ASP A 144 0.55 0.77 5.28
N ALA A 145 0.75 1.78 4.43
CA ALA A 145 0.68 3.18 4.87
C ALA A 145 -0.74 3.59 5.32
N ALA A 146 -1.79 2.98 4.76
CA ALA A 146 -3.17 3.35 5.09
C ALA A 146 -3.49 3.12 6.58
N LEU A 147 -2.93 2.08 7.19
CA LEU A 147 -3.04 1.80 8.63
C LEU A 147 -2.26 2.81 9.51
N GLY A 148 -1.29 3.50 8.94
CA GLY A 148 -0.45 4.50 9.62
C GLY A 148 -0.57 5.91 9.06
N GLU A 149 -1.52 6.19 8.16
CA GLU A 149 -1.61 7.46 7.44
C GLU A 149 -1.71 8.65 8.39
N SER A 150 -2.56 8.57 9.41
CA SER A 150 -2.70 9.62 10.44
C SER A 150 -1.39 9.90 11.19
N ALA A 151 -0.56 8.87 11.39
CA ALA A 151 0.74 8.99 12.01
C ALA A 151 1.78 9.62 11.08
N VAL A 152 1.84 9.13 9.84
CA VAL A 152 2.84 9.55 8.86
C VAL A 152 2.52 10.96 8.33
N ALA A 153 1.24 11.30 8.13
CA ALA A 153 0.78 12.59 7.63
C ALA A 153 0.83 13.72 8.67
N GLY A 154 1.05 13.43 9.96
CA GLY A 154 1.07 14.39 11.05
C GLY A 154 2.00 15.60 10.77
N PRO A 155 1.56 16.84 11.05
CA PRO A 155 2.33 18.06 10.75
C PRO A 155 3.67 18.14 11.49
N GLY A 156 3.82 17.39 12.59
CA GLY A 156 5.05 17.32 13.38
C GLY A 156 6.11 16.37 12.84
N VAL A 157 5.77 15.50 11.86
CA VAL A 157 6.70 14.52 11.30
C VAL A 157 7.55 15.16 10.19
N PRO A 158 8.91 15.10 10.28
CA PRO A 158 9.79 15.67 9.27
C PRO A 158 9.52 15.14 7.87
N PRO A 159 9.66 15.98 6.81
CA PRO A 159 9.45 15.57 5.42
C PRO A 159 10.29 14.35 5.00
N LEU A 160 11.53 14.25 5.47
CA LEU A 160 12.42 13.11 5.23
C LEU A 160 11.76 11.79 5.67
N VAL A 161 11.24 11.75 6.89
CA VAL A 161 10.64 10.54 7.47
C VAL A 161 9.30 10.25 6.82
N ARG A 162 8.44 11.28 6.68
CA ARG A 162 7.12 11.18 6.05
C ARG A 162 7.20 10.62 4.65
N ASN A 163 8.03 11.24 3.79
CA ASN A 163 8.17 10.81 2.40
C ASN A 163 8.93 9.48 2.30
N GLY A 164 9.86 9.22 3.21
CA GLY A 164 10.59 7.95 3.28
C GLY A 164 9.67 6.77 3.54
N LEU A 165 8.82 6.87 4.56
CA LEU A 165 7.86 5.83 4.93
C LEU A 165 6.75 5.67 3.87
N LYS A 166 6.26 6.79 3.30
CA LYS A 166 5.28 6.75 2.22
C LYS A 166 5.81 6.00 0.99
N VAL A 167 7.05 6.29 0.59
CA VAL A 167 7.67 5.62 -0.56
C VAL A 167 7.98 4.15 -0.25
N GLU A 168 8.43 3.86 0.98
CA GLU A 168 8.64 2.48 1.41
C GLU A 168 7.34 1.67 1.26
N SER A 169 6.27 2.12 1.87
CA SER A 169 4.99 1.40 1.86
C SER A 169 4.41 1.24 0.45
N GLY A 170 4.46 2.27 -0.39
CA GLY A 170 3.96 2.17 -1.76
C GLY A 170 4.79 1.29 -2.71
N LEU A 171 6.00 0.89 -2.31
CA LEU A 171 6.88 0.05 -3.14
C LEU A 171 7.13 -1.35 -2.58
N ASN A 172 7.02 -1.54 -1.26
CA ASN A 172 7.38 -2.81 -0.62
C ASN A 172 6.44 -3.96 -1.02
N ASP A 173 5.15 -3.69 -1.21
CA ASP A 173 4.15 -4.69 -1.63
C ASP A 173 4.56 -5.31 -2.98
N GLY A 174 4.89 -4.45 -3.96
CA GLY A 174 5.36 -4.90 -5.25
C GLY A 174 6.74 -5.58 -5.22
N LEU A 175 7.65 -5.11 -4.35
CA LEU A 175 8.99 -5.68 -4.22
C LEU A 175 9.00 -7.05 -3.52
N VAL A 176 8.01 -7.34 -2.68
CA VAL A 176 7.87 -8.66 -2.02
C VAL A 176 7.26 -9.71 -2.95
N LEU A 177 6.45 -9.32 -3.92
CA LEU A 177 5.79 -10.24 -4.86
C LEU A 177 6.72 -11.28 -5.50
N PRO A 178 7.91 -10.92 -6.02
CA PRO A 178 8.86 -11.91 -6.56
C PRO A 178 9.27 -12.97 -5.55
N PHE A 179 9.49 -12.58 -4.29
CA PHE A 179 9.85 -13.53 -3.22
C PHE A 179 8.68 -14.45 -2.89
N PHE A 180 7.46 -13.88 -2.77
CA PHE A 180 6.24 -14.65 -2.53
C PHE A 180 6.03 -15.71 -3.61
N VAL A 181 6.09 -15.34 -4.89
CA VAL A 181 5.87 -16.24 -6.02
C VAL A 181 6.96 -17.34 -6.08
N VAL A 182 8.22 -16.98 -5.86
CA VAL A 182 9.34 -17.97 -5.86
C VAL A 182 9.22 -18.94 -4.68
N PHE A 183 8.89 -18.46 -3.48
CA PHE A 183 8.73 -19.33 -2.32
C PHE A 183 7.53 -20.27 -2.48
N LEU A 184 6.42 -19.76 -3.05
CA LEU A 184 5.26 -20.58 -3.37
C LEU A 184 5.60 -21.69 -4.38
N ALA A 185 6.32 -21.36 -5.47
CA ALA A 185 6.77 -22.30 -6.46
C ALA A 185 7.76 -23.36 -5.93
N ALA A 186 8.45 -23.05 -4.84
CA ALA A 186 9.36 -24.00 -4.19
C ALA A 186 8.65 -25.02 -3.27
N ILE A 187 7.35 -24.84 -2.99
CA ILE A 187 6.56 -25.75 -2.15
C ILE A 187 5.97 -26.86 -3.04
N PRO A 188 6.34 -28.14 -2.84
CA PRO A 188 5.80 -29.23 -3.63
C PRO A 188 4.26 -29.36 -3.49
N GLY A 189 3.58 -29.63 -4.60
CA GLY A 189 2.12 -29.82 -4.63
C GLY A 189 1.29 -28.58 -4.88
N THR A 190 1.90 -27.40 -4.95
CA THR A 190 1.21 -26.17 -5.40
C THR A 190 1.13 -26.11 -6.92
N ALA A 191 0.16 -25.38 -7.47
CA ALA A 191 0.05 -25.16 -8.92
C ALA A 191 1.34 -24.51 -9.48
N ALA A 192 1.91 -23.55 -8.74
CA ALA A 192 3.16 -22.89 -9.10
C ALA A 192 4.36 -23.85 -9.14
N SER A 193 4.38 -24.93 -8.34
CA SER A 193 5.47 -25.92 -8.32
C SER A 193 5.53 -26.80 -9.56
N ALA A 194 4.42 -26.96 -10.27
CA ALA A 194 4.36 -27.78 -11.48
C ALA A 194 5.26 -27.24 -12.61
N GLU A 195 5.46 -25.93 -12.66
CA GLU A 195 6.35 -25.26 -13.62
C GLU A 195 7.82 -25.23 -13.17
N GLY A 196 8.07 -25.49 -11.91
CA GLY A 196 9.38 -25.35 -11.27
C GLY A 196 9.80 -23.89 -11.05
N ILE A 197 10.74 -23.66 -10.14
CA ILE A 197 11.20 -22.33 -9.74
C ILE A 197 11.65 -21.47 -10.94
N ALA A 198 12.39 -22.06 -11.90
CA ALA A 198 12.91 -21.34 -13.07
C ALA A 198 11.78 -20.91 -14.03
N GLY A 199 10.80 -21.78 -14.29
CA GLY A 199 9.64 -21.45 -15.13
C GLY A 199 8.78 -20.36 -14.52
N THR A 200 8.45 -20.50 -13.25
CA THR A 200 7.68 -19.52 -12.48
C THR A 200 8.41 -18.16 -12.41
N PHE A 201 9.73 -18.18 -12.15
CA PHE A 201 10.54 -16.94 -12.14
C PHE A 201 10.47 -16.22 -13.50
N TRP A 202 10.66 -16.96 -14.60
CA TRP A 202 10.64 -16.39 -15.95
C TRP A 202 9.27 -15.77 -16.28
N ARG A 203 8.19 -16.53 -16.10
CA ARG A 203 6.84 -16.06 -16.42
C ARG A 203 6.37 -14.97 -15.47
N SER A 204 6.41 -15.23 -14.17
CA SER A 204 5.86 -14.30 -13.19
C SER A 204 6.69 -13.03 -13.04
N LEU A 205 8.01 -13.10 -13.13
CA LEU A 205 8.84 -11.92 -12.92
C LEU A 205 9.18 -11.22 -14.25
N VAL A 206 9.79 -11.94 -15.19
CA VAL A 206 10.32 -11.30 -16.41
C VAL A 206 9.19 -10.95 -17.38
N LEU A 207 8.32 -11.92 -17.69
CA LEU A 207 7.27 -11.72 -18.67
C LEU A 207 6.20 -10.74 -18.15
N SER A 208 5.77 -10.86 -16.89
CA SER A 208 4.81 -9.93 -16.29
C SER A 208 5.36 -8.52 -16.15
N THR A 209 6.66 -8.38 -15.84
CA THR A 209 7.33 -7.06 -15.84
C THR A 209 7.35 -6.45 -17.22
N ALA A 210 7.72 -7.21 -18.26
CA ALA A 210 7.72 -6.72 -19.64
C ALA A 210 6.32 -6.30 -20.10
N LEU A 211 5.30 -7.11 -19.78
CA LEU A 211 3.90 -6.83 -20.07
C LEU A 211 3.42 -5.56 -19.35
N GLY A 212 3.70 -5.44 -18.05
CA GLY A 212 3.35 -4.26 -17.25
C GLY A 212 4.00 -2.98 -17.79
N LEU A 213 5.28 -3.02 -18.17
CA LEU A 213 5.97 -1.90 -18.81
C LEU A 213 5.32 -1.52 -20.15
N ALA A 214 4.96 -2.51 -20.97
CA ALA A 214 4.32 -2.28 -22.26
C ALA A 214 2.93 -1.64 -22.09
N ILE A 215 2.07 -2.20 -21.22
CA ILE A 215 0.71 -1.70 -20.99
C ILE A 215 0.74 -0.31 -20.31
N GLY A 216 1.50 -0.16 -19.23
CA GLY A 216 1.57 1.11 -18.51
C GLY A 216 2.25 2.22 -19.33
N GLY A 217 3.31 1.88 -20.06
CA GLY A 217 4.02 2.82 -20.94
C GLY A 217 3.17 3.28 -22.13
N SER A 218 2.59 2.33 -22.87
CA SER A 218 1.70 2.65 -24.00
C SER A 218 0.42 3.34 -23.54
N GLY A 219 -0.19 2.87 -22.44
CA GLY A 219 -1.36 3.49 -21.85
C GLY A 219 -1.11 4.95 -21.44
N GLY A 220 0.02 5.22 -20.78
CA GLY A 220 0.40 6.58 -20.41
C GLY A 220 0.67 7.49 -21.61
N TRP A 221 1.28 6.96 -22.66
CA TRP A 221 1.48 7.69 -23.90
C TRP A 221 0.15 7.98 -24.60
N LEU A 222 -0.72 6.96 -24.76
CA LEU A 222 -2.04 7.11 -25.36
C LEU A 222 -2.90 8.14 -24.62
N LEU A 223 -2.96 8.04 -23.30
CA LEU A 223 -3.72 8.98 -22.47
C LEU A 223 -3.18 10.41 -22.59
N SER A 224 -1.85 10.59 -22.56
CA SER A 224 -1.22 11.90 -22.75
C SER A 224 -1.51 12.48 -24.15
N ALA A 225 -1.45 11.64 -25.19
CA ALA A 225 -1.74 12.05 -26.56
C ALA A 225 -3.22 12.41 -26.78
N SER A 226 -4.14 11.66 -26.17
CA SER A 226 -5.59 11.93 -26.22
C SER A 226 -5.94 13.22 -25.46
N ARG A 227 -5.30 13.47 -24.32
CA ARG A 227 -5.45 14.73 -23.58
C ARG A 227 -4.97 15.93 -24.40
N ALA A 228 -3.82 15.83 -25.03
CA ALA A 228 -3.28 16.91 -25.87
C ALA A 228 -4.19 17.26 -27.05
N ARG A 229 -5.06 16.34 -27.48
CA ARG A 229 -6.07 16.55 -28.55
C ARG A 229 -7.45 16.94 -28.01
N GLY A 230 -7.64 16.99 -26.68
CA GLY A 230 -8.95 17.28 -26.07
C GLY A 230 -10.00 16.16 -26.22
N TRP A 231 -9.57 14.91 -26.45
CA TRP A 231 -10.47 13.77 -26.70
C TRP A 231 -10.98 13.08 -25.42
N VAL A 232 -10.37 13.34 -24.27
CA VAL A 232 -10.66 12.64 -23.01
C VAL A 232 -11.18 13.64 -21.99
N THR A 233 -12.34 13.31 -21.38
CA THR A 233 -12.88 14.05 -20.23
C THR A 233 -12.25 13.56 -18.93
N GLU A 234 -12.44 14.33 -17.84
CA GLU A 234 -11.86 14.01 -16.52
C GLU A 234 -12.36 12.67 -15.98
N GLU A 235 -13.68 12.41 -16.09
CA GLU A 235 -14.32 11.19 -15.62
C GLU A 235 -13.75 9.95 -16.34
N TRP A 236 -13.58 10.00 -17.66
CA TRP A 236 -13.04 8.89 -18.44
C TRP A 236 -11.56 8.63 -18.24
N ARG A 237 -10.79 9.63 -17.77
CA ARG A 237 -9.40 9.40 -17.33
C ARG A 237 -9.33 8.43 -16.15
N GLN A 238 -10.28 8.54 -15.23
CA GLN A 238 -10.36 7.69 -14.05
C GLN A 238 -10.71 6.25 -14.43
N VAL A 239 -11.71 6.10 -15.30
CA VAL A 239 -12.11 4.80 -15.84
C VAL A 239 -10.96 4.14 -16.60
N PHE A 240 -10.14 4.93 -17.32
CA PHE A 240 -8.96 4.42 -18.00
C PHE A 240 -7.93 3.81 -17.03
N VAL A 241 -7.71 4.42 -15.87
CA VAL A 241 -6.80 3.85 -14.85
C VAL A 241 -7.31 2.49 -14.36
N LEU A 242 -8.63 2.36 -14.11
CA LEU A 242 -9.25 1.09 -13.73
C LEU A 242 -9.11 0.04 -14.84
N ALA A 243 -9.30 0.43 -16.08
CA ALA A 243 -9.13 -0.45 -17.24
C ALA A 243 -7.67 -0.93 -17.40
N VAL A 244 -6.68 -0.06 -17.13
CA VAL A 244 -5.27 -0.45 -17.12
C VAL A 244 -4.98 -1.43 -15.98
N ALA A 245 -5.54 -1.24 -14.79
CA ALA A 245 -5.39 -2.16 -13.67
C ALA A 245 -5.94 -3.55 -14.01
N ALA A 246 -7.22 -3.62 -14.39
CA ALA A 246 -7.87 -4.87 -14.76
C ALA A 246 -7.22 -5.54 -15.98
N GLY A 247 -6.90 -4.76 -17.02
CA GLY A 247 -6.28 -5.25 -18.24
C GLY A 247 -4.88 -5.82 -18.03
N SER A 248 -4.04 -5.17 -17.21
CA SER A 248 -2.70 -5.68 -16.90
C SER A 248 -2.75 -6.97 -16.10
N TYR A 249 -3.66 -7.08 -15.13
CA TYR A 249 -3.88 -8.30 -14.38
C TYR A 249 -4.36 -9.44 -15.29
N ALA A 250 -5.45 -9.22 -16.03
CA ALA A 250 -6.07 -10.25 -16.85
C ALA A 250 -5.14 -10.74 -17.99
N LEU A 251 -4.42 -9.83 -18.66
CA LEU A 251 -3.49 -10.21 -19.71
C LEU A 251 -2.28 -10.97 -19.17
N ALA A 252 -1.80 -10.65 -17.96
CA ALA A 252 -0.76 -11.43 -17.32
C ALA A 252 -1.25 -12.85 -16.96
N ALA A 253 -2.48 -12.97 -16.45
CA ALA A 253 -3.08 -14.27 -16.15
C ALA A 253 -3.22 -15.15 -17.41
N VAL A 254 -3.58 -14.58 -18.56
CA VAL A 254 -3.70 -15.33 -19.84
C VAL A 254 -2.37 -15.95 -20.30
N ILE A 255 -1.24 -15.36 -19.92
CA ILE A 255 0.11 -15.85 -20.26
C ILE A 255 0.78 -16.60 -19.09
N ASP A 256 0.00 -17.08 -18.14
CA ASP A 256 0.45 -17.74 -16.90
C ASP A 256 1.47 -16.94 -16.12
N GLY A 257 1.38 -15.61 -16.19
CA GLY A 257 2.20 -14.68 -15.43
C GLY A 257 1.52 -14.20 -14.16
N SER A 258 2.21 -13.35 -13.38
CA SER A 258 1.65 -12.72 -12.18
C SER A 258 0.90 -11.43 -12.52
N GLY A 259 -0.43 -11.44 -12.37
CA GLY A 259 -1.28 -10.27 -12.56
C GLY A 259 -0.91 -9.10 -11.64
N PHE A 260 -0.53 -9.39 -10.40
CA PHE A 260 -0.12 -8.38 -9.42
C PHE A 260 1.19 -7.68 -9.80
N ILE A 261 2.20 -8.45 -10.25
CA ILE A 261 3.47 -7.87 -10.73
C ILE A 261 3.21 -7.00 -11.96
N ALA A 262 2.40 -7.49 -12.92
CA ALA A 262 2.07 -6.73 -14.11
C ALA A 262 1.34 -5.42 -13.77
N ALA A 263 0.36 -5.45 -12.87
CA ALA A 263 -0.39 -4.27 -12.45
C ALA A 263 0.49 -3.24 -11.72
N TRP A 264 1.35 -3.69 -10.80
CA TRP A 264 2.27 -2.81 -10.09
C TRP A 264 3.26 -2.12 -11.04
N VAL A 265 3.88 -2.88 -11.96
CA VAL A 265 4.79 -2.34 -12.98
C VAL A 265 4.07 -1.42 -13.95
N ALA A 266 2.83 -1.77 -14.35
CA ALA A 266 2.00 -0.93 -15.21
C ALA A 266 1.69 0.42 -14.54
N GLY A 267 1.36 0.43 -13.25
CA GLY A 267 1.14 1.65 -12.48
C GLY A 267 2.38 2.56 -12.45
N PHE A 268 3.55 1.99 -12.19
CA PHE A 268 4.81 2.73 -12.20
C PHE A 268 5.13 3.31 -13.59
N ALA A 269 4.96 2.53 -14.65
CA ALA A 269 5.19 2.96 -16.04
C ALA A 269 4.17 4.03 -16.46
N LEU A 270 2.89 3.84 -16.16
CA LEU A 270 1.81 4.80 -16.43
C LEU A 270 2.09 6.14 -15.74
N GLY A 271 2.33 6.14 -14.45
CA GLY A 271 2.58 7.36 -13.67
C GLY A 271 3.83 8.11 -14.16
N THR A 272 4.92 7.40 -14.50
CA THR A 272 6.14 8.05 -15.01
C THR A 272 5.93 8.65 -16.40
N THR A 273 5.16 8.00 -17.27
CA THR A 273 4.88 8.47 -18.64
C THR A 273 3.95 9.68 -18.63
N LEU A 274 2.89 9.68 -17.82
CA LEU A 274 1.99 10.82 -17.66
C LEU A 274 2.74 12.07 -17.18
N ARG A 275 3.58 11.92 -16.16
CA ARG A 275 4.40 13.04 -15.65
C ARG A 275 5.40 13.58 -16.66
N ARG A 276 5.98 12.73 -17.51
CA ARG A 276 6.85 13.17 -18.62
C ARG A 276 6.06 13.97 -19.65
N GLY A 277 4.87 13.50 -20.02
CA GLY A 277 3.99 14.19 -20.95
C GLY A 277 3.57 15.58 -20.45
N ALA A 278 3.17 15.69 -19.17
CA ALA A 278 2.81 16.95 -18.56
C ALA A 278 3.97 17.97 -18.55
N ARG A 279 5.18 17.52 -18.19
CA ARG A 279 6.39 18.37 -18.22
C ARG A 279 6.74 18.84 -19.63
N ALA A 280 6.65 17.95 -20.62
CA ALA A 280 6.90 18.32 -22.01
C ALA A 280 5.89 19.38 -22.52
N ALA A 281 4.62 19.27 -22.12
CA ALA A 281 3.59 20.25 -22.45
C ALA A 281 3.87 21.64 -21.83
N VAL A 282 4.27 21.69 -20.56
CA VAL A 282 4.65 22.94 -19.88
C VAL A 282 5.86 23.60 -20.53
N VAL A 283 6.91 22.83 -20.83
CA VAL A 283 8.10 23.35 -21.53
C VAL A 283 7.75 23.88 -22.92
N LYS A 284 6.89 23.19 -23.66
CA LYS A 284 6.44 23.62 -24.98
C LYS A 284 5.62 24.91 -24.90
N ALA A 285 4.71 25.04 -23.93
CA ALA A 285 3.92 26.26 -23.69
C ALA A 285 4.82 27.46 -23.34
N ALA A 286 5.82 27.27 -22.47
CA ALA A 286 6.79 28.29 -22.12
C ALA A 286 7.66 28.72 -23.34
N ALA A 287 8.05 27.78 -24.19
CA ALA A 287 8.84 28.06 -25.38
C ALA A 287 8.05 28.79 -26.48
N SER A 288 6.71 28.61 -26.52
CA SER A 288 5.82 29.27 -27.50
C SER A 288 5.37 30.68 -27.08
N GLY A 289 5.91 31.26 -26.00
CA GLY A 289 5.59 32.62 -25.54
C GLY A 289 4.16 32.75 -24.96
N GLY A 290 3.47 31.65 -24.75
CA GLY A 290 2.18 31.63 -24.07
C GLY A 290 2.33 31.97 -22.59
N VAL A 291 1.82 33.15 -22.18
CA VAL A 291 1.57 33.44 -20.78
C VAL A 291 0.67 32.34 -20.25
N VAL A 292 1.14 31.57 -19.26
CA VAL A 292 0.27 30.66 -18.50
C VAL A 292 -0.78 31.56 -17.85
N GLY A 293 -1.95 31.68 -18.48
CA GLY A 293 -3.06 32.46 -17.99
C GLY A 293 -3.45 31.90 -16.63
N THR A 294 -3.22 32.66 -15.59
CA THR A 294 -3.99 32.57 -14.37
C THR A 294 -5.44 32.83 -14.79
N GLY A 295 -6.25 31.77 -14.86
CA GLY A 295 -7.68 31.88 -15.11
C GLY A 295 -8.31 32.82 -14.10
N PRO A 296 -9.47 33.45 -14.44
CA PRO A 296 -10.10 34.42 -13.59
C PRO A 296 -10.38 33.80 -12.21
N GLU A 297 -9.96 34.53 -11.17
CA GLU A 297 -10.23 34.26 -9.77
C GLU A 297 -11.75 34.14 -9.57
N SER A 298 -12.23 32.90 -9.43
CA SER A 298 -13.53 32.67 -8.83
C SER A 298 -13.33 32.81 -7.30
N GLU A 299 -13.86 33.90 -6.76
CA GLU A 299 -13.99 34.14 -5.34
C GLU A 299 -14.71 32.96 -4.66
N SER A 300 -13.96 32.16 -3.93
CA SER A 300 -14.51 31.26 -2.91
C SER A 300 -13.46 31.02 -1.83
N GLY A 301 -13.66 31.65 -0.67
CA GLY A 301 -13.28 31.27 0.68
C GLY A 301 -11.81 31.13 1.06
N PRO A 302 -11.38 31.65 2.21
CA PRO A 302 -9.99 31.62 2.67
C PRO A 302 -9.67 30.31 3.39
N GLU A 303 -9.11 29.32 2.68
CA GLU A 303 -8.34 28.22 3.29
C GLU A 303 -7.41 27.57 2.25
N SER A 304 -6.34 28.26 1.90
CA SER A 304 -5.20 27.61 1.23
C SER A 304 -3.91 28.16 1.85
N GLY A 305 -3.28 27.30 2.65
CA GLY A 305 -1.95 27.56 3.20
C GLY A 305 -0.91 27.70 2.08
N PRO A 306 0.22 28.41 2.32
CA PRO A 306 1.25 28.69 1.31
C PRO A 306 2.02 27.41 0.96
N GLY A 307 1.73 26.81 -0.20
CA GLY A 307 2.42 25.61 -0.66
C GLY A 307 1.91 24.93 -1.93
N SER A 308 0.86 25.43 -2.57
CA SER A 308 0.35 24.88 -3.83
C SER A 308 1.15 25.40 -5.03
N GLY A 309 2.31 24.78 -5.30
CA GLY A 309 2.87 24.81 -6.65
C GLY A 309 1.92 24.09 -7.64
N PRO A 310 2.07 24.28 -8.96
CA PRO A 310 1.18 23.68 -9.96
C PRO A 310 1.02 22.20 -9.69
N VAL A 311 -0.24 21.75 -9.46
CA VAL A 311 -0.60 20.36 -9.15
C VAL A 311 -0.17 19.52 -10.35
N GLU A 312 0.74 18.54 -10.13
CA GLU A 312 1.22 17.70 -11.22
C GLU A 312 0.08 16.77 -11.64
N ASP A 313 -0.36 16.89 -12.88
CA ASP A 313 -1.46 16.17 -13.56
C ASP A 313 -1.61 14.66 -13.27
N GLY A 314 -0.54 13.97 -12.91
CA GLY A 314 -0.56 12.55 -12.61
C GLY A 314 -1.29 12.19 -11.30
N ASP A 315 -1.33 13.11 -10.33
CA ASP A 315 -2.00 12.89 -9.04
C ASP A 315 -3.52 13.01 -9.16
N ASP A 316 -4.00 13.98 -9.91
CA ASP A 316 -5.44 14.18 -10.10
C ASP A 316 -6.07 13.00 -10.83
N THR A 317 -5.33 12.34 -11.74
CA THR A 317 -5.79 11.16 -12.46
C THR A 317 -5.86 9.92 -11.56
N ALA A 318 -4.96 9.78 -10.57
CA ALA A 318 -4.91 8.61 -9.69
C ALA A 318 -5.87 8.70 -8.48
N ARG A 319 -6.18 9.92 -8.00
CA ARG A 319 -6.95 10.13 -6.76
C ARG A 319 -8.28 9.41 -6.67
N PRO A 320 -9.16 9.42 -7.69
CA PRO A 320 -10.45 8.72 -7.57
C PRO A 320 -10.30 7.21 -7.63
N ALA A 321 -9.35 6.69 -8.42
CA ALA A 321 -9.02 5.26 -8.41
C ALA A 321 -8.46 4.84 -7.04
N ALA A 322 -7.62 5.67 -6.41
CA ALA A 322 -7.13 5.44 -5.06
C ALA A 322 -8.27 5.44 -4.02
N ARG A 323 -9.22 6.38 -4.11
CA ARG A 323 -10.41 6.38 -3.21
C ARG A 323 -11.27 5.13 -3.36
N LEU A 324 -11.44 4.63 -4.58
CA LEU A 324 -12.11 3.35 -4.81
C LEU A 324 -11.28 2.22 -4.19
N GLY A 325 -9.96 2.24 -4.36
CA GLY A 325 -9.04 1.31 -3.71
C GLY A 325 -9.18 1.32 -2.18
N ASP A 326 -9.22 2.48 -1.55
CA ASP A 326 -9.41 2.63 -0.10
C ASP A 326 -10.74 2.03 0.38
N PHE A 327 -11.82 2.25 -0.38
CA PHE A 327 -13.13 1.66 -0.08
C PHE A 327 -13.11 0.13 -0.21
N LEU A 328 -12.55 -0.38 -1.29
CA LEU A 328 -12.42 -1.82 -1.52
C LEU A 328 -11.48 -2.45 -0.48
N ALA A 329 -10.42 -1.75 -0.06
CA ALA A 329 -9.55 -2.18 1.02
C ALA A 329 -10.29 -2.31 2.35
N ALA A 330 -11.19 -1.35 2.67
CA ALA A 330 -12.04 -1.46 3.87
C ALA A 330 -12.94 -2.71 3.81
N LEU A 331 -13.54 -3.01 2.66
CA LEU A 331 -14.31 -4.25 2.46
C LEU A 331 -13.43 -5.50 2.58
N SER A 332 -12.21 -5.46 2.09
CA SER A 332 -11.24 -6.57 2.24
C SER A 332 -10.85 -6.79 3.70
N PHE A 333 -10.74 -5.74 4.51
CA PHE A 333 -10.55 -5.88 5.97
C PHE A 333 -11.78 -6.46 6.67
N LEU A 334 -12.98 -6.20 6.18
CA LEU A 334 -14.20 -6.86 6.68
C LEU A 334 -14.16 -8.36 6.37
N VAL A 335 -13.85 -8.71 5.12
CA VAL A 335 -13.68 -10.11 4.72
C VAL A 335 -12.58 -10.79 5.53
N PHE A 336 -11.44 -10.12 5.73
CA PHE A 336 -10.36 -10.61 6.59
C PHE A 336 -10.86 -10.92 8.01
N GLY A 337 -11.64 -10.02 8.60
CA GLY A 337 -12.25 -10.21 9.91
C GLY A 337 -13.17 -11.42 9.97
N ALA A 338 -14.04 -11.58 8.95
CA ALA A 338 -15.02 -12.64 8.89
C ALA A 338 -14.39 -14.03 8.65
N VAL A 339 -13.47 -14.11 7.69
CA VAL A 339 -13.01 -15.37 7.10
C VAL A 339 -11.68 -15.84 7.69
N LEU A 340 -10.72 -14.92 7.87
CA LEU A 340 -9.39 -15.29 8.36
C LEU A 340 -9.25 -15.12 9.87
N LEU A 341 -9.56 -13.93 10.42
CA LEU A 341 -9.27 -13.63 11.82
C LEU A 341 -10.27 -14.30 12.77
N GLY A 342 -11.58 -14.14 12.53
CA GLY A 342 -12.65 -14.62 13.43
C GLY A 342 -12.49 -16.08 13.83
N PRO A 343 -12.38 -17.02 12.87
CA PRO A 343 -12.19 -18.46 13.18
C PRO A 343 -10.94 -18.75 14.00
N GLN A 344 -9.86 -17.99 13.83
CA GLN A 344 -8.59 -18.24 14.51
C GLN A 344 -8.57 -17.76 15.96
N LEU A 345 -9.42 -16.82 16.33
CA LEU A 345 -9.53 -16.35 17.73
C LEU A 345 -9.98 -17.44 18.72
N GLN A 346 -10.60 -18.52 18.20
CA GLN A 346 -11.05 -19.66 19.02
C GLN A 346 -9.92 -20.68 19.30
N HIS A 347 -8.80 -20.60 18.56
CA HIS A 347 -7.70 -21.58 18.61
C HIS A 347 -6.35 -20.89 18.81
N LEU A 348 -6.23 -20.07 19.86
CA LEU A 348 -5.00 -19.34 20.15
C LEU A 348 -3.93 -20.27 20.73
N ASP A 349 -2.78 -20.35 20.05
CA ASP A 349 -1.56 -21.00 20.53
C ASP A 349 -0.55 -19.92 20.95
N TRP A 350 0.07 -20.08 22.11
CA TRP A 350 1.05 -19.14 22.64
C TRP A 350 2.24 -18.91 21.66
N ARG A 351 2.66 -19.95 20.92
CA ARG A 351 3.74 -19.84 19.93
C ARG A 351 3.38 -18.87 18.81
N ILE A 352 2.13 -18.94 18.32
CA ILE A 352 1.61 -18.03 17.29
C ILE A 352 1.50 -16.61 17.84
N VAL A 353 1.05 -16.44 19.08
CA VAL A 353 1.00 -15.14 19.75
C VAL A 353 2.40 -14.53 19.87
N VAL A 354 3.38 -15.32 20.34
CA VAL A 354 4.78 -14.87 20.44
C VAL A 354 5.34 -14.52 19.06
N TYR A 355 5.08 -15.36 18.04
CA TYR A 355 5.49 -15.07 16.66
C TYR A 355 4.89 -13.74 16.18
N ALA A 356 3.59 -13.53 16.37
CA ALA A 356 2.90 -12.31 15.96
C ALA A 356 3.51 -11.05 16.62
N VAL A 357 3.70 -11.09 17.95
CA VAL A 357 4.30 -9.97 18.70
C VAL A 357 5.73 -9.71 18.24
N LEU A 358 6.56 -10.73 18.12
CA LEU A 358 7.96 -10.58 17.71
C LEU A 358 8.07 -10.18 16.22
N SER A 359 7.15 -10.62 15.36
CA SER A 359 7.08 -10.21 13.96
C SER A 359 6.82 -8.70 13.81
N LEU A 360 5.93 -8.15 14.63
CA LEU A 360 5.61 -6.72 14.60
C LEU A 360 6.66 -5.85 15.30
N THR A 361 7.45 -6.41 16.21
CA THR A 361 8.45 -5.69 16.99
C THR A 361 9.87 -6.01 16.48
N VAL A 362 10.45 -7.12 16.91
CA VAL A 362 11.86 -7.45 16.67
C VAL A 362 12.14 -7.63 15.18
N VAL A 363 11.31 -8.41 14.46
CA VAL A 363 11.50 -8.71 13.03
C VAL A 363 11.40 -7.45 12.16
N ARG A 364 10.60 -6.46 12.58
CA ARG A 364 10.52 -5.18 11.86
C ARG A 364 11.54 -4.18 12.36
N MET A 365 11.62 -3.94 13.67
CA MET A 365 12.41 -2.84 14.22
C MET A 365 13.93 -3.08 14.14
N LEU A 366 14.39 -4.32 14.34
CA LEU A 366 15.83 -4.63 14.28
C LEU A 366 16.40 -4.47 12.88
N PRO A 367 15.83 -5.03 11.79
CA PRO A 367 16.28 -4.76 10.43
C PRO A 367 16.27 -3.28 10.05
N VAL A 368 15.23 -2.53 10.45
CA VAL A 368 15.19 -1.09 10.22
C VAL A 368 16.34 -0.38 10.96
N ALA A 369 16.56 -0.70 12.24
CA ALA A 369 17.66 -0.12 13.02
C ALA A 369 19.03 -0.43 12.40
N LEU A 370 19.25 -1.68 11.96
CA LEU A 370 20.49 -2.10 11.29
C LEU A 370 20.66 -1.38 9.94
N SER A 371 19.59 -1.28 9.16
CA SER A 371 19.64 -0.60 7.86
C SER A 371 19.91 0.90 7.98
N LEU A 372 19.48 1.53 9.07
CA LEU A 372 19.69 2.94 9.35
C LEU A 372 20.95 3.22 10.18
N ALA A 373 21.70 2.20 10.57
CA ALA A 373 22.98 2.37 11.25
C ALA A 373 23.95 3.22 10.39
N GLY A 374 24.68 4.14 11.04
CA GLY A 374 25.64 5.02 10.39
C GLY A 374 25.02 6.16 9.55
N THR A 375 23.69 6.30 9.50
CA THR A 375 23.04 7.37 8.74
C THR A 375 23.04 8.72 9.46
N GLY A 376 23.34 8.76 10.75
CA GLY A 376 23.30 9.99 11.57
C GLY A 376 21.89 10.42 11.98
N LEU A 377 20.87 9.57 11.76
CA LEU A 377 19.52 9.79 12.30
C LEU A 377 19.52 9.58 13.81
N ALA A 378 18.71 10.35 14.51
CA ALA A 378 18.54 10.20 15.95
C ALA A 378 17.78 8.92 16.30
N LEU A 379 18.08 8.31 17.45
CA LEU A 379 17.44 7.09 17.91
C LEU A 379 15.89 7.16 17.91
N PRO A 380 15.23 8.25 18.38
CA PRO A 380 13.77 8.36 18.29
C PRO A 380 13.24 8.27 16.85
N THR A 381 13.98 8.78 15.86
CA THR A 381 13.61 8.68 14.44
C THR A 381 13.73 7.24 13.94
N VAL A 382 14.79 6.54 14.32
CA VAL A 382 14.99 5.11 13.98
C VAL A 382 13.89 4.24 14.59
N LEU A 383 13.57 4.46 15.87
CA LEU A 383 12.49 3.75 16.57
C LEU A 383 11.12 4.05 15.94
N TYR A 384 10.87 5.30 15.58
CA TYR A 384 9.64 5.71 14.91
C TYR A 384 9.50 5.02 13.54
N ALA A 385 10.54 5.09 12.70
CA ALA A 385 10.53 4.44 11.40
C ALA A 385 10.42 2.90 11.51
N GLY A 386 11.03 2.31 12.53
CA GLY A 386 10.93 0.87 12.82
C GLY A 386 9.53 0.46 13.27
N TRP A 387 8.89 1.25 14.13
CA TRP A 387 7.54 0.95 14.61
C TRP A 387 6.49 1.11 13.51
N PHE A 388 6.55 2.16 12.68
CA PHE A 388 5.57 2.39 11.63
C PHE A 388 5.78 1.50 10.41
N GLY A 389 5.42 0.24 10.57
CA GLY A 389 5.37 -0.79 9.53
C GLY A 389 4.18 -1.72 9.75
N PRO A 390 2.92 -1.19 9.81
CA PRO A 390 1.75 -2.02 10.03
C PRO A 390 1.54 -3.01 8.88
N ARG A 391 1.04 -4.21 9.20
CA ARG A 391 0.69 -5.23 8.20
C ARG A 391 -0.73 -4.98 7.74
N GLY A 392 -0.94 -4.92 6.43
CA GLY A 392 -2.20 -4.49 5.84
C GLY A 392 -2.73 -5.39 4.75
N LEU A 393 -3.34 -4.76 3.75
CA LEU A 393 -4.09 -5.40 2.69
C LEU A 393 -3.29 -6.44 1.91
N ALA A 394 -2.05 -6.14 1.51
CA ALA A 394 -1.22 -7.08 0.76
C ALA A 394 -1.02 -8.40 1.53
N SER A 395 -0.77 -8.31 2.84
CA SER A 395 -0.65 -9.50 3.70
C SER A 395 -1.96 -10.30 3.80
N VAL A 396 -3.12 -9.64 3.79
CA VAL A 396 -4.44 -10.30 3.76
C VAL A 396 -4.60 -11.09 2.47
N VAL A 397 -4.31 -10.45 1.33
CA VAL A 397 -4.46 -11.08 0.01
C VAL A 397 -3.51 -12.26 -0.14
N PHE A 398 -2.23 -12.09 0.22
CA PHE A 398 -1.26 -13.18 0.15
C PHE A 398 -1.65 -14.35 1.07
N GLY A 399 -2.24 -14.06 2.24
CA GLY A 399 -2.78 -15.09 3.13
C GLY A 399 -3.93 -15.88 2.49
N LEU A 400 -4.83 -15.21 1.75
CA LEU A 400 -5.92 -15.86 1.02
C LEU A 400 -5.43 -16.68 -0.18
N LEU A 401 -4.44 -16.17 -0.92
CA LEU A 401 -3.82 -16.91 -2.03
C LEU A 401 -3.17 -18.22 -1.58
N VAL A 402 -2.61 -18.28 -0.37
CA VAL A 402 -2.08 -19.54 0.20
C VAL A 402 -3.17 -20.57 0.41
N VAL A 403 -4.39 -20.13 0.75
CA VAL A 403 -5.57 -21.02 0.88
C VAL A 403 -5.97 -21.55 -0.49
N GLU A 404 -6.02 -20.69 -1.50
CA GLU A 404 -6.37 -21.06 -2.88
C GLU A 404 -5.37 -22.03 -3.49
N GLU A 405 -4.09 -21.79 -3.31
CA GLU A 405 -2.99 -22.63 -3.83
C GLU A 405 -2.84 -23.96 -3.09
N HIS A 406 -3.72 -24.28 -2.14
CA HIS A 406 -3.75 -25.54 -1.39
C HIS A 406 -2.39 -25.90 -0.76
N VAL A 407 -1.66 -24.90 -0.26
CA VAL A 407 -0.37 -25.11 0.43
C VAL A 407 -0.56 -26.09 1.60
N PRO A 408 0.27 -27.13 1.76
CA PRO A 408 0.08 -28.14 2.83
C PRO A 408 -0.05 -27.56 4.23
N GLY A 409 0.76 -26.54 4.58
CA GLY A 409 0.76 -25.86 5.86
C GLY A 409 -0.30 -24.78 6.04
N THR A 410 -1.28 -24.63 5.13
CA THR A 410 -2.27 -23.53 5.10
C THR A 410 -2.91 -23.21 6.45
N ALA A 411 -3.28 -24.22 7.24
CA ALA A 411 -3.94 -24.03 8.52
C ALA A 411 -3.04 -23.31 9.55
N LEU A 412 -1.75 -23.63 9.60
CA LEU A 412 -0.80 -22.99 10.51
C LEU A 412 -0.34 -21.61 9.99
N ILE A 413 -0.11 -21.52 8.68
CA ILE A 413 0.20 -20.26 7.99
C ILE A 413 -0.95 -19.27 8.20
N GLY A 414 -2.19 -19.67 7.92
CA GLY A 414 -3.38 -18.84 8.08
C GLY A 414 -3.55 -18.32 9.49
N ARG A 415 -3.31 -19.17 10.52
CA ARG A 415 -3.34 -18.75 11.93
C ARG A 415 -2.28 -17.70 12.26
N ALA A 416 -1.03 -17.93 11.85
CA ALA A 416 0.07 -17.02 12.13
C ALA A 416 -0.15 -15.67 11.41
N VAL A 417 -0.57 -15.70 10.15
CA VAL A 417 -0.85 -14.52 9.33
C VAL A 417 -2.04 -13.74 9.90
N ALA A 418 -3.18 -14.41 10.13
CA ALA A 418 -4.39 -13.76 10.62
C ALA A 418 -4.18 -13.07 11.97
N LEU A 419 -3.53 -13.76 12.92
CA LEU A 419 -3.26 -13.18 14.24
C LEU A 419 -2.27 -12.01 14.14
N THR A 420 -1.23 -12.11 13.31
CA THR A 420 -0.24 -11.04 13.15
C THR A 420 -0.87 -9.80 12.54
N ILE A 421 -1.69 -9.95 11.49
CA ILE A 421 -2.40 -8.81 10.87
C ILE A 421 -3.41 -8.21 11.84
N GLY A 422 -4.24 -9.03 12.50
CA GLY A 422 -5.22 -8.55 13.48
C GLY A 422 -4.57 -7.77 14.62
N LEU A 423 -3.46 -8.28 15.16
CA LEU A 423 -2.67 -7.59 16.16
C LEU A 423 -2.03 -6.31 15.63
N SER A 424 -1.58 -6.32 14.37
CA SER A 424 -1.02 -5.13 13.70
C SER A 424 -2.07 -4.02 13.58
N ILE A 425 -3.28 -4.34 13.08
CA ILE A 425 -4.39 -3.38 12.96
C ILE A 425 -4.68 -2.74 14.31
N LEU A 426 -4.75 -3.54 15.36
CA LEU A 426 -5.05 -3.07 16.71
C LEU A 426 -3.92 -2.21 17.28
N LEU A 427 -2.68 -2.73 17.33
CA LEU A 427 -1.55 -2.04 17.94
C LEU A 427 -1.18 -0.75 17.22
N HIS A 428 -1.03 -0.80 15.90
CA HIS A 428 -0.67 0.40 15.13
C HIS A 428 -1.82 1.40 15.09
N GLY A 429 -3.08 0.96 14.97
CA GLY A 429 -4.23 1.86 15.05
C GLY A 429 -4.29 2.62 16.37
N LEU A 430 -4.15 1.92 17.50
CA LEU A 430 -4.19 2.53 18.84
C LEU A 430 -2.99 3.45 19.13
N THR A 431 -1.80 3.14 18.60
CA THR A 431 -0.57 3.85 18.94
C THR A 431 -0.18 4.93 17.93
N ALA A 432 -0.75 4.91 16.71
CA ALA A 432 -0.36 5.77 15.60
C ALA A 432 -0.39 7.26 15.96
N HIS A 433 -1.53 7.74 16.41
CA HIS A 433 -1.72 9.16 16.72
C HIS A 433 -0.84 9.62 17.90
N PHE A 434 -0.85 8.84 18.98
CA PHE A 434 -0.06 9.14 20.17
C PHE A 434 1.45 9.20 19.88
N LEU A 435 1.98 8.24 19.12
CA LEU A 435 3.42 8.20 18.79
C LEU A 435 3.81 9.29 17.79
N ALA A 436 2.93 9.65 16.84
CA ALA A 436 3.17 10.75 15.92
C ALA A 436 3.28 12.08 16.64
N ASP A 437 2.37 12.37 17.57
CA ASP A 437 2.37 13.61 18.35
C ASP A 437 3.62 13.69 19.25
N ARG A 438 3.92 12.58 19.93
CA ARG A 438 5.11 12.50 20.80
C ARG A 438 6.40 12.68 20.02
N TYR A 439 6.51 12.02 18.86
CA TYR A 439 7.67 12.16 17.97
C TYR A 439 7.77 13.58 17.41
N GLY A 440 6.67 14.16 16.96
CA GLY A 440 6.63 15.54 16.46
C GLY A 440 7.02 16.56 17.53
N ALA A 441 6.55 16.41 18.78
CA ALA A 441 6.94 17.26 19.90
C ALA A 441 8.45 17.14 20.20
N TRP A 442 8.96 15.90 20.26
CA TRP A 442 10.40 15.66 20.41
C TRP A 442 11.21 16.30 19.28
N HIS A 443 10.79 16.12 18.03
CA HIS A 443 11.51 16.65 16.87
C HIS A 443 11.58 18.17 16.89
N ARG A 444 10.48 18.87 17.19
CA ARG A 444 10.47 20.34 17.35
C ARG A 444 11.46 20.80 18.44
N ALA A 445 11.43 20.16 19.61
CA ALA A 445 12.32 20.49 20.70
C ALA A 445 13.80 20.19 20.39
N ALA A 446 14.07 19.10 19.69
CA ALA A 446 15.42 18.69 19.30
C ALA A 446 16.00 19.59 18.19
N SER A 447 15.19 19.96 17.18
CA SER A 447 15.58 20.86 16.10
C SER A 447 15.91 22.27 16.59
N ALA A 448 15.17 22.76 17.60
CA ALA A 448 15.48 24.05 18.24
C ALA A 448 16.86 24.04 18.95
N ARG A 449 17.27 22.88 19.49
CA ARG A 449 18.56 22.74 20.18
C ARG A 449 19.72 22.39 19.26
N ARG A 450 19.44 21.76 18.11
CA ARG A 450 20.41 21.25 17.14
C ARG A 450 19.97 21.57 15.70
N PRO A 451 20.20 22.80 15.20
CA PRO A 451 19.73 23.24 13.88
C PRO A 451 20.25 22.40 12.69
N GLY A 452 21.29 21.60 12.88
CA GLY A 452 21.89 20.75 11.85
C GLY A 452 21.47 19.28 11.91
N MET A 453 20.32 18.94 12.53
CA MET A 453 19.80 17.56 12.53
C MET A 453 19.49 17.09 11.11
N ARG A 454 19.80 15.84 10.82
CA ARG A 454 19.60 15.25 9.48
C ARG A 454 18.14 15.08 9.09
N GLU A 455 17.26 15.02 10.08
CA GLU A 455 15.79 15.00 9.93
C GLU A 455 15.20 16.35 9.57
N GLY A 456 15.92 17.44 9.84
CA GLY A 456 15.46 18.81 9.56
C GLY A 456 15.37 19.10 8.06
N PRO A 457 14.65 20.16 7.65
CA PRO A 457 14.73 20.65 6.29
C PRO A 457 16.19 21.01 5.98
N PRO A 458 16.66 20.84 4.73
CA PRO A 458 18.00 21.30 4.36
C PRO A 458 18.13 22.77 4.73
N ALA A 459 19.22 23.13 5.36
CA ALA A 459 19.49 24.53 5.73
C ALA A 459 19.27 25.40 4.49
N VAL A 460 18.36 26.34 4.55
CA VAL A 460 18.19 27.35 3.51
C VAL A 460 19.53 28.10 3.47
N PRO A 461 20.24 28.14 2.32
CA PRO A 461 21.47 28.93 2.25
C PRO A 461 21.14 30.34 2.73
N ALA A 462 21.94 30.85 3.66
CA ALA A 462 21.79 32.23 4.11
C ALA A 462 21.76 33.14 2.87
N PRO A 463 20.83 34.07 2.77
CA PRO A 463 20.85 35.05 1.70
C PRO A 463 22.24 35.61 1.60
N LEU A 464 22.83 35.63 0.39
CA LEU A 464 24.12 36.25 0.16
C LEU A 464 24.06 37.67 0.74
N PRO A 465 25.04 38.09 1.51
CA PRO A 465 25.06 39.47 2.04
C PRO A 465 24.87 40.39 0.86
N ASP A 466 23.89 41.28 1.01
CA ASP A 466 23.54 42.28 0.02
C ASP A 466 24.82 43.04 -0.32
N ARG A 467 25.32 42.91 -1.55
CA ARG A 467 26.43 43.71 -2.01
C ARG A 467 25.87 45.12 -2.10
N GLY A 468 26.03 45.88 -1.01
CA GLY A 468 25.70 47.27 -1.00
C GLY A 468 26.19 47.98 -2.27
N PRO A 469 25.51 49.01 -2.71
CA PRO A 469 25.86 49.72 -3.94
C PRO A 469 27.34 50.09 -3.89
N GLY A 470 28.08 49.59 -4.90
CA GLY A 470 29.51 49.91 -5.05
C GLY A 470 29.73 51.40 -5.02
N PRO A 471 30.89 51.86 -4.50
CA PRO A 471 31.19 53.31 -4.40
C PRO A 471 31.05 53.93 -5.78
N GLY A 472 30.13 54.88 -5.92
CA GLY A 472 29.90 55.63 -7.12
C GLY A 472 31.22 56.28 -7.57
N THR A 473 31.63 55.98 -8.79
CA THR A 473 32.66 56.75 -9.50
C THR A 473 32.10 58.15 -9.77
N GLY A 474 32.37 59.08 -8.87
CA GLY A 474 32.19 60.48 -9.13
C GLY A 474 33.29 60.97 -10.09
N THR A 475 32.89 61.53 -11.22
CA THR A 475 33.46 62.69 -11.88
C THR A 475 32.39 63.35 -12.69
#